data_2e79204b10b6cdbc10b1e286a210b322
#
_entry.id   2e79204b10b6cdbc10b1e286a210b322
#
_cell.length_a   1.000
_cell.length_b   1.000
_cell.length_c   1.000
_cell.angle_alpha   90.00
_cell.angle_beta   90.00
_cell.angle_gamma   90.00
#
_symmetry.space_group_name_H-M   'P 1'
#
loop_
_entity.id
_entity.type
_entity.pdbx_description
1 polymer ?
#
loop_
_entity_poly.entity_id
_entity_poly.type
_entity_poly.pdbx_seq_one_letter_code
_entity_poly.pdbx_strand_id
1 'polypeptide(L)'
;MDNESAYTIERLKMVENQLVNRDIRDHAVLQAMRNVPRHRFVSLEHRQYAYMDGPLPIGHGQTISQPYIVALMTQLLELSGVEQVLEIGTGSGYQTAVLACLARQVYTIERHAELASEAEKLLKQLGYQNVSVHIGDGSLGLVDLAPFDGIIVTAAAPQVPQALLEQLGEHGRLIIPVGSRGAQYLELWEQQSGELFHNTILPVAFVPLVGKFGWKE
;
A
#
# COMPACT_ATOMS: atom_id res chain seq x y z
N MET A 1 7.62 -26.47 -13.14
CA MET A 1 8.71 -25.78 -12.39
C MET A 1 8.48 -24.30 -12.55
N ASP A 2 8.20 -23.60 -11.44
CA ASP A 2 8.09 -22.12 -11.48
C ASP A 2 9.46 -21.58 -11.92
N ASN A 3 9.47 -20.86 -13.02
CA ASN A 3 10.72 -20.29 -13.56
C ASN A 3 11.07 -19.00 -12.81
N GLU A 4 11.52 -19.12 -11.56
CA GLU A 4 11.86 -18.00 -10.67
C GLU A 4 12.85 -17.03 -11.32
N SER A 5 13.77 -17.57 -12.12
CA SER A 5 14.74 -16.76 -12.89
C SER A 5 14.04 -15.86 -13.92
N ALA A 6 13.00 -16.35 -14.61
CA ALA A 6 12.24 -15.53 -15.56
C ALA A 6 11.47 -14.42 -14.84
N TYR A 7 10.82 -14.72 -13.71
CA TYR A 7 10.13 -13.71 -12.91
C TYR A 7 11.10 -12.65 -12.35
N THR A 8 12.31 -13.05 -12.01
CA THR A 8 13.34 -12.08 -11.58
C THR A 8 13.70 -11.12 -12.70
N ILE A 9 13.89 -11.61 -13.94
CA ILE A 9 14.16 -10.76 -15.11
C ILE A 9 12.99 -9.80 -15.38
N GLU A 10 11.74 -10.28 -15.33
CA GLU A 10 10.56 -9.47 -15.55
C GLU A 10 10.40 -8.38 -14.46
N ARG A 11 10.68 -8.73 -13.20
CA ARG A 11 10.67 -7.79 -12.09
C ARG A 11 11.69 -6.67 -12.28
N LEU A 12 12.91 -6.98 -12.67
CA LEU A 12 13.93 -5.98 -12.94
C LEU A 12 13.56 -5.08 -14.12
N LYS A 13 12.98 -5.64 -15.20
CA LYS A 13 12.45 -4.86 -16.32
C LYS A 13 11.29 -3.95 -15.90
N MET A 14 10.38 -4.43 -15.05
CA MET A 14 9.29 -3.63 -14.50
C MET A 14 9.86 -2.41 -13.76
N VAL A 15 10.84 -2.59 -12.88
CA VAL A 15 11.44 -1.47 -12.14
C VAL A 15 12.09 -0.47 -13.09
N GLU A 16 12.89 -0.94 -14.05
CA GLU A 16 13.58 -0.04 -14.98
C GLU A 16 12.60 0.71 -15.88
N ASN A 17 11.68 -0.01 -16.53
CA ASN A 17 10.85 0.56 -17.57
C ASN A 17 9.63 1.32 -17.05
N GLN A 18 9.07 0.91 -15.90
CA GLN A 18 7.80 1.45 -15.39
C GLN A 18 8.00 2.40 -14.21
N LEU A 19 9.12 2.32 -13.48
CA LEU A 19 9.38 3.13 -12.29
C LEU A 19 10.48 4.16 -12.54
N VAL A 20 11.70 3.72 -12.87
CA VAL A 20 12.85 4.61 -13.08
C VAL A 20 12.61 5.57 -14.25
N ASN A 21 12.02 5.09 -15.35
CA ASN A 21 11.71 5.92 -16.53
C ASN A 21 10.54 6.90 -16.33
N ARG A 22 9.88 6.86 -15.16
CA ARG A 22 8.89 7.87 -14.75
C ARG A 22 9.51 8.80 -13.70
N ASP A 23 8.92 8.88 -12.53
CA ASP A 23 9.29 9.83 -11.46
C ASP A 23 9.63 9.15 -10.12
N ILE A 24 9.83 7.83 -10.12
CA ILE A 24 10.31 7.13 -8.93
C ILE A 24 11.83 7.30 -8.84
N ARG A 25 12.29 8.02 -7.81
CA ARG A 25 13.69 8.40 -7.61
C ARG A 25 14.28 7.85 -6.31
N ASP A 26 13.43 7.45 -5.36
CA ASP A 26 13.88 6.90 -4.09
C ASP A 26 14.56 5.53 -4.31
N HIS A 27 15.86 5.47 -4.00
CA HIS A 27 16.68 4.27 -4.19
C HIS A 27 16.22 3.11 -3.30
N ALA A 28 15.75 3.38 -2.08
CA ALA A 28 15.28 2.34 -1.17
C ALA A 28 13.96 1.73 -1.67
N VAL A 29 13.04 2.57 -2.16
CA VAL A 29 11.80 2.13 -2.81
C VAL A 29 12.11 1.29 -4.05
N LEU A 30 12.97 1.76 -4.95
CA LEU A 30 13.38 1.00 -6.14
C LEU A 30 14.01 -0.35 -5.76
N GLN A 31 14.81 -0.39 -4.68
CA GLN A 31 15.41 -1.63 -4.21
C GLN A 31 14.36 -2.59 -3.61
N ALA A 32 13.40 -2.09 -2.84
CA ALA A 32 12.28 -2.87 -2.33
C ALA A 32 11.47 -3.48 -3.49
N MET A 33 11.15 -2.68 -4.52
CA MET A 33 10.43 -3.15 -5.72
C MET A 33 11.23 -4.19 -6.53
N ARG A 34 12.57 -4.15 -6.50
CA ARG A 34 13.44 -5.20 -7.10
C ARG A 34 13.46 -6.49 -6.29
N ASN A 35 13.27 -6.41 -4.98
CA ASN A 35 13.39 -7.55 -4.06
C ASN A 35 12.05 -8.29 -3.89
N VAL A 36 10.94 -7.57 -3.72
CA VAL A 36 9.64 -8.16 -3.42
C VAL A 36 9.07 -8.92 -4.62
N PRO A 37 8.82 -10.24 -4.52
CA PRO A 37 8.39 -11.08 -5.63
C PRO A 37 6.90 -10.94 -5.91
N ARG A 38 6.49 -9.90 -6.64
CA ARG A 38 5.07 -9.56 -6.89
C ARG A 38 4.24 -10.74 -7.41
N HIS A 39 4.81 -11.63 -8.23
CA HIS A 39 4.13 -12.82 -8.75
C HIS A 39 3.69 -13.81 -7.67
N ARG A 40 4.24 -13.70 -6.44
CA ARG A 40 3.81 -14.52 -5.29
C ARG A 40 2.53 -14.00 -4.64
N PHE A 41 2.14 -12.75 -4.93
CA PHE A 41 0.99 -12.04 -4.36
C PHE A 41 -0.25 -12.03 -5.29
N VAL A 42 -0.22 -12.84 -6.34
CA VAL A 42 -1.34 -13.04 -7.27
C VAL A 42 -1.61 -14.53 -7.45
N SER A 43 -2.83 -14.88 -7.90
CA SER A 43 -3.19 -16.28 -8.20
C SER A 43 -2.30 -16.87 -9.29
N LEU A 44 -2.23 -18.21 -9.35
CA LEU A 44 -1.40 -18.93 -10.34
C LEU A 44 -1.71 -18.49 -11.78
N GLU A 45 -2.97 -18.29 -12.11
CA GLU A 45 -3.43 -17.87 -13.44
C GLU A 45 -2.99 -16.45 -13.82
N HIS A 46 -2.77 -15.56 -12.84
CA HIS A 46 -2.36 -14.19 -13.05
C HIS A 46 -0.83 -13.97 -12.97
N ARG A 47 -0.04 -14.98 -12.59
CA ARG A 47 1.42 -14.83 -12.41
C ARG A 47 2.14 -14.35 -13.67
N GLN A 48 1.70 -14.77 -14.85
CA GLN A 48 2.28 -14.34 -16.11
C GLN A 48 2.09 -12.83 -16.38
N TYR A 49 1.14 -12.20 -15.71
CA TYR A 49 0.84 -10.77 -15.83
C TYR A 49 1.36 -9.94 -14.64
N ALA A 50 2.00 -10.58 -13.65
CA ALA A 50 2.34 -9.95 -12.38
C ALA A 50 3.20 -8.70 -12.51
N TYR A 51 4.01 -8.61 -13.54
CA TYR A 51 4.93 -7.50 -13.78
C TYR A 51 4.48 -6.54 -14.90
N MET A 52 3.23 -6.67 -15.37
CA MET A 52 2.61 -5.70 -16.27
C MET A 52 2.24 -4.41 -15.52
N ASP A 53 2.19 -3.29 -16.24
CA ASP A 53 1.88 -1.96 -15.69
C ASP A 53 0.37 -1.77 -15.47
N GLY A 54 -0.19 -2.53 -14.55
CA GLY A 54 -1.62 -2.48 -14.24
C GLY A 54 -1.99 -3.24 -12.97
N PRO A 55 -3.23 -3.03 -12.50
CA PRO A 55 -3.80 -3.81 -11.40
C PRO A 55 -4.19 -5.22 -11.86
N LEU A 56 -4.24 -6.17 -10.92
CA LEU A 56 -4.70 -7.53 -11.16
C LEU A 56 -5.70 -7.96 -10.07
N PRO A 57 -6.71 -8.79 -10.39
CA PRO A 57 -7.67 -9.26 -9.39
C PRO A 57 -7.01 -10.21 -8.39
N ILE A 58 -7.45 -10.11 -7.12
CA ILE A 58 -7.00 -10.96 -6.00
C ILE A 58 -8.16 -11.65 -5.27
N GLY A 59 -9.37 -11.64 -5.84
CA GLY A 59 -10.57 -12.14 -5.20
C GLY A 59 -11.35 -11.06 -4.44
N HIS A 60 -12.54 -11.40 -3.96
CA HIS A 60 -13.43 -10.52 -3.18
C HIS A 60 -13.72 -9.15 -3.83
N GLY A 61 -13.63 -9.05 -5.16
CA GLY A 61 -13.74 -7.77 -5.87
C GLY A 61 -12.57 -6.81 -5.65
N GLN A 62 -11.46 -7.29 -5.06
CA GLN A 62 -10.27 -6.50 -4.76
C GLN A 62 -9.17 -6.72 -5.81
N THR A 63 -8.20 -5.82 -5.84
CA THR A 63 -7.06 -5.88 -6.76
C THR A 63 -5.74 -5.61 -6.04
N ILE A 64 -4.67 -6.22 -6.54
CA ILE A 64 -3.31 -5.73 -6.27
C ILE A 64 -3.06 -4.50 -7.15
N SER A 65 -2.65 -3.40 -6.56
CA SER A 65 -2.46 -2.12 -7.26
C SER A 65 -1.36 -2.20 -8.33
N GLN A 66 -1.43 -1.32 -9.34
CA GLN A 66 -0.40 -1.14 -10.36
C GLN A 66 0.98 -0.92 -9.72
N PRO A 67 2.07 -1.53 -10.22
CA PRO A 67 3.41 -1.38 -9.65
C PRO A 67 3.86 0.07 -9.48
N TYR A 68 3.58 0.92 -10.46
CA TYR A 68 3.91 2.34 -10.39
C TYR A 68 3.21 3.06 -9.21
N ILE A 69 1.92 2.79 -9.00
CA ILE A 69 1.15 3.39 -7.91
C ILE A 69 1.67 2.93 -6.54
N VAL A 70 2.01 1.64 -6.41
CA VAL A 70 2.65 1.11 -5.18
C VAL A 70 3.95 1.87 -4.89
N ALA A 71 4.83 2.01 -5.88
CA ALA A 71 6.11 2.69 -5.73
C ALA A 71 5.94 4.18 -5.41
N LEU A 72 5.03 4.87 -6.12
CA LEU A 72 4.76 6.29 -5.91
C LEU A 72 4.21 6.57 -4.50
N MET A 73 3.18 5.83 -4.09
CA MET A 73 2.60 6.00 -2.75
C MET A 73 3.63 5.73 -1.65
N THR A 74 4.49 4.73 -1.84
CA THR A 74 5.58 4.41 -0.91
C THR A 74 6.64 5.50 -0.88
N GLN A 75 7.06 6.03 -2.03
CA GLN A 75 8.04 7.13 -2.12
C GLN A 75 7.54 8.39 -1.41
N LEU A 76 6.25 8.72 -1.55
CA LEU A 76 5.65 9.90 -0.92
C LEU A 76 5.62 9.82 0.61
N LEU A 77 5.77 8.65 1.22
CA LEU A 77 5.91 8.50 2.67
C LEU A 77 7.30 8.92 3.18
N GLU A 78 8.32 9.00 2.32
CA GLU A 78 9.71 9.38 2.68
C GLU A 78 10.29 8.58 3.85
N LEU A 79 10.17 7.24 3.78
CA LEU A 79 10.61 6.33 4.85
C LEU A 79 12.14 6.22 4.90
N SER A 80 12.70 6.20 6.11
CA SER A 80 14.15 6.10 6.41
C SER A 80 14.55 4.78 7.09
N GLY A 81 13.57 3.93 7.44
CA GLY A 81 13.79 2.63 8.09
C GLY A 81 13.49 2.60 9.59
N VAL A 82 13.13 3.73 10.17
CA VAL A 82 12.83 3.84 11.63
C VAL A 82 11.34 4.00 11.93
N GLU A 83 10.53 4.19 10.92
CA GLU A 83 9.12 4.57 10.99
C GLU A 83 8.22 3.41 11.42
N GLN A 84 7.14 3.78 12.09
CA GLN A 84 5.96 2.96 12.33
C GLN A 84 4.88 3.35 11.32
N VAL A 85 4.52 2.41 10.44
CA VAL A 85 3.60 2.67 9.32
C VAL A 85 2.30 1.91 9.52
N LEU A 86 1.16 2.58 9.26
CA LEU A 86 -0.15 1.98 9.15
C LEU A 86 -0.58 1.87 7.68
N GLU A 87 -0.93 0.67 7.25
CA GLU A 87 -1.56 0.41 5.96
C GLU A 87 -3.04 0.09 6.13
N ILE A 88 -3.90 0.72 5.33
CA ILE A 88 -5.32 0.44 5.26
C ILE A 88 -5.62 -0.27 3.94
N GLY A 89 -6.01 -1.55 4.01
CA GLY A 89 -6.24 -2.42 2.87
C GLY A 89 -5.04 -3.32 2.58
N THR A 90 -4.84 -4.37 3.40
CA THR A 90 -3.78 -5.37 3.20
C THR A 90 -3.86 -6.05 1.84
N GLY A 91 -5.09 -6.41 1.43
CA GLY A 91 -5.35 -7.12 0.18
C GLY A 91 -4.49 -8.38 0.05
N SER A 92 -3.66 -8.43 -0.99
CA SER A 92 -2.72 -9.54 -1.19
C SER A 92 -1.50 -9.53 -0.26
N GLY A 93 -1.21 -8.40 0.42
CA GLY A 93 0.00 -8.17 1.20
C GLY A 93 1.21 -7.66 0.40
N TYR A 94 1.06 -7.33 -0.89
CA TYR A 94 2.18 -6.85 -1.70
C TYR A 94 2.68 -5.46 -1.27
N GLN A 95 1.77 -4.50 -1.08
CA GLN A 95 2.14 -3.18 -0.56
C GLN A 95 2.73 -3.31 0.85
N THR A 96 2.14 -4.16 1.70
CA THR A 96 2.66 -4.49 3.03
C THR A 96 4.11 -4.98 2.96
N ALA A 97 4.42 -5.90 2.03
CA ALA A 97 5.78 -6.44 1.86
C ALA A 97 6.78 -5.38 1.40
N VAL A 98 6.36 -4.44 0.53
CA VAL A 98 7.20 -3.31 0.11
C VAL A 98 7.48 -2.40 1.30
N LEU A 99 6.46 -2.03 2.07
CA LEU A 99 6.61 -1.22 3.30
C LEU A 99 7.51 -1.90 4.32
N ALA A 100 7.38 -3.21 4.51
CA ALA A 100 8.20 -3.99 5.44
C ALA A 100 9.70 -3.98 5.12
N CYS A 101 10.08 -3.71 3.87
CA CYS A 101 11.48 -3.50 3.48
C CYS A 101 12.03 -2.12 3.87
N LEU A 102 11.15 -1.17 4.22
CA LEU A 102 11.49 0.25 4.32
C LEU A 102 11.15 0.87 5.68
N ALA A 103 10.33 0.22 6.48
CA ALA A 103 9.88 0.70 7.79
C ALA A 103 10.36 -0.21 8.92
N ARG A 104 10.49 0.32 10.13
CA ARG A 104 10.78 -0.45 11.34
C ARG A 104 9.66 -1.42 11.67
N GLN A 105 8.40 -0.97 11.55
CA GLN A 105 7.20 -1.76 11.85
C GLN A 105 6.06 -1.36 10.91
N VAL A 106 5.35 -2.35 10.39
CA VAL A 106 4.14 -2.16 9.57
C VAL A 106 2.96 -2.79 10.29
N TYR A 107 1.93 -2.00 10.53
CA TYR A 107 0.60 -2.46 10.90
C TYR A 107 -0.30 -2.36 9.68
N THR A 108 -1.09 -3.39 9.41
CA THR A 108 -2.00 -3.38 8.25
C THR A 108 -3.37 -3.89 8.65
N ILE A 109 -4.42 -3.26 8.12
CA ILE A 109 -5.82 -3.61 8.39
C ILE A 109 -6.49 -4.06 7.10
N GLU A 110 -7.18 -5.20 7.18
CA GLU A 110 -8.02 -5.72 6.11
C GLU A 110 -9.43 -6.04 6.63
N ARG A 111 -10.46 -5.68 5.88
CA ARG A 111 -11.85 -6.00 6.24
C ARG A 111 -12.25 -7.44 5.90
N HIS A 112 -11.67 -8.02 4.85
CA HIS A 112 -11.92 -9.40 4.42
C HIS A 112 -11.02 -10.35 5.17
N ALA A 113 -11.58 -11.10 6.11
CA ALA A 113 -10.82 -12.01 6.98
C ALA A 113 -10.01 -13.06 6.20
N GLU A 114 -10.55 -13.55 5.08
CA GLU A 114 -9.86 -14.50 4.21
C GLU A 114 -8.60 -13.88 3.60
N LEU A 115 -8.70 -12.66 3.02
CA LEU A 115 -7.54 -11.96 2.46
C LEU A 115 -6.50 -11.67 3.53
N ALA A 116 -6.92 -11.18 4.71
CA ALA A 116 -6.03 -10.92 5.83
C ALA A 116 -5.22 -12.17 6.23
N SER A 117 -5.90 -13.31 6.38
CA SER A 117 -5.29 -14.58 6.77
C SER A 117 -4.31 -15.10 5.69
N GLU A 118 -4.68 -15.02 4.41
CA GLU A 118 -3.82 -15.43 3.30
C GLU A 118 -2.58 -14.54 3.19
N ALA A 119 -2.75 -13.23 3.30
CA ALA A 119 -1.66 -12.26 3.28
C ALA A 119 -0.70 -12.48 4.47
N GLU A 120 -1.21 -12.63 5.69
CA GLU A 120 -0.39 -12.89 6.88
C GLU A 120 0.44 -14.16 6.72
N LYS A 121 -0.18 -15.26 6.25
CA LYS A 121 0.52 -16.52 6.01
C LYS A 121 1.62 -16.36 4.96
N LEU A 122 1.34 -15.67 3.85
CA LEU A 122 2.31 -15.45 2.78
C LEU A 122 3.46 -14.56 3.24
N LEU A 123 3.18 -13.47 3.95
CA LEU A 123 4.19 -12.55 4.49
C LEU A 123 5.14 -13.29 5.46
N LYS A 124 4.60 -14.12 6.37
CA LYS A 124 5.40 -14.98 7.25
C LYS A 124 6.26 -15.99 6.46
N GLN A 125 5.71 -16.63 5.43
CA GLN A 125 6.46 -17.56 4.56
C GLN A 125 7.59 -16.89 3.78
N LEU A 126 7.43 -15.60 3.44
CA LEU A 126 8.45 -14.80 2.75
C LEU A 126 9.46 -14.17 3.73
N GLY A 127 9.29 -14.37 5.04
CA GLY A 127 10.25 -13.96 6.06
C GLY A 127 10.06 -12.54 6.61
N TYR A 128 8.95 -11.86 6.31
CA TYR A 128 8.64 -10.55 6.89
C TYR A 128 8.22 -10.70 8.36
N GLN A 129 9.05 -10.22 9.29
CA GLN A 129 8.84 -10.36 10.75
C GLN A 129 8.33 -9.07 11.40
N ASN A 130 8.45 -7.94 10.71
CA ASN A 130 8.05 -6.62 11.18
C ASN A 130 6.67 -6.21 10.67
N VAL A 131 5.75 -7.16 10.51
CA VAL A 131 4.38 -6.94 10.04
C VAL A 131 3.38 -7.50 11.05
N SER A 132 2.34 -6.71 11.35
CA SER A 132 1.19 -7.12 12.15
C SER A 132 -0.09 -6.92 11.35
N VAL A 133 -0.82 -8.00 11.05
CA VAL A 133 -2.07 -7.96 10.28
C VAL A 133 -3.26 -7.93 11.23
N HIS A 134 -4.16 -6.98 11.01
CA HIS A 134 -5.39 -6.80 11.78
C HIS A 134 -6.61 -6.96 10.88
N ILE A 135 -7.69 -7.52 11.44
CA ILE A 135 -8.97 -7.65 10.74
C ILE A 135 -9.92 -6.60 11.29
N GLY A 136 -10.48 -5.75 10.43
CA GLY A 136 -11.41 -4.71 10.88
C GLY A 136 -11.73 -3.62 9.87
N ASP A 137 -12.41 -2.59 10.36
CA ASP A 137 -12.74 -1.39 9.60
C ASP A 137 -11.53 -0.45 9.57
N GLY A 138 -10.81 -0.44 8.45
CA GLY A 138 -9.62 0.37 8.26
C GLY A 138 -9.89 1.89 8.30
N SER A 139 -11.12 2.35 8.06
CA SER A 139 -11.45 3.78 8.15
C SER A 139 -11.36 4.34 9.57
N LEU A 140 -11.29 3.47 10.58
CA LEU A 140 -11.07 3.81 11.99
C LEU A 140 -9.59 3.92 12.37
N GLY A 141 -8.68 3.35 11.56
CA GLY A 141 -7.28 3.19 11.91
C GLY A 141 -7.06 2.20 13.05
N LEU A 142 -5.95 2.39 13.79
CA LEU A 142 -5.55 1.60 14.98
C LEU A 142 -5.17 2.55 16.12
N VAL A 143 -6.16 3.13 16.78
CA VAL A 143 -6.00 4.19 17.80
C VAL A 143 -5.04 3.77 18.92
N ASP A 144 -5.10 2.51 19.35
CA ASP A 144 -4.27 1.99 20.45
C ASP A 144 -2.78 1.88 20.09
N LEU A 145 -2.44 1.97 18.80
CA LEU A 145 -1.08 1.87 18.27
C LEU A 145 -0.55 3.20 17.71
N ALA A 146 -1.39 4.24 17.69
CA ALA A 146 -1.00 5.59 17.27
C ALA A 146 -0.01 6.23 18.27
N PRO A 147 0.79 7.24 17.85
CA PRO A 147 0.82 7.85 16.53
C PRO A 147 1.62 7.05 15.50
N PHE A 148 1.32 7.27 14.20
CA PHE A 148 2.04 6.68 13.08
C PHE A 148 2.87 7.74 12.34
N ASP A 149 4.09 7.37 11.94
CA ASP A 149 4.96 8.22 11.12
C ASP A 149 4.50 8.27 9.66
N GLY A 150 3.84 7.18 9.20
CA GLY A 150 3.25 7.09 7.88
C GLY A 150 1.94 6.32 7.89
N ILE A 151 0.94 6.82 7.15
CA ILE A 151 -0.32 6.10 6.89
C ILE A 151 -0.52 6.01 5.38
N ILE A 152 -0.78 4.81 4.88
CA ILE A 152 -1.07 4.57 3.47
C ILE A 152 -2.41 3.87 3.32
N VAL A 153 -3.28 4.42 2.47
CA VAL A 153 -4.63 3.88 2.23
C VAL A 153 -4.71 3.37 0.81
N THR A 154 -4.91 2.06 0.64
CA THR A 154 -4.95 1.39 -0.67
C THR A 154 -6.37 1.20 -1.21
N ALA A 155 -7.31 1.99 -0.71
CA ALA A 155 -8.71 2.05 -1.13
C ALA A 155 -9.20 3.51 -1.11
N ALA A 156 -10.12 3.88 -1.99
CA ALA A 156 -10.57 5.26 -2.13
C ALA A 156 -11.69 5.62 -1.16
N ALA A 157 -11.53 6.72 -0.44
CA ALA A 157 -12.55 7.28 0.45
C ALA A 157 -13.33 8.43 -0.24
N PRO A 158 -14.59 8.68 0.16
CA PRO A 158 -15.34 9.85 -0.34
C PRO A 158 -14.74 11.17 0.15
N GLN A 159 -14.13 11.16 1.31
CA GLN A 159 -13.36 12.21 1.96
C GLN A 159 -12.34 11.59 2.88
N VAL A 160 -11.30 12.34 3.26
CA VAL A 160 -10.26 11.82 4.18
C VAL A 160 -10.90 11.52 5.54
N PRO A 161 -10.78 10.30 6.07
CA PRO A 161 -11.27 9.97 7.41
C PRO A 161 -10.51 10.77 8.47
N GLN A 162 -11.22 11.59 9.24
CA GLN A 162 -10.63 12.40 10.31
C GLN A 162 -9.88 11.53 11.33
N ALA A 163 -10.38 10.32 11.59
CA ALA A 163 -9.75 9.38 12.49
C ALA A 163 -8.33 8.95 12.05
N LEU A 164 -8.01 8.99 10.76
CA LEU A 164 -6.65 8.70 10.26
C LEU A 164 -5.73 9.90 10.42
N LEU A 165 -6.23 11.12 10.18
CA LEU A 165 -5.47 12.35 10.41
C LEU A 165 -5.09 12.53 11.89
N GLU A 166 -5.99 12.19 12.81
CA GLU A 166 -5.77 12.24 14.27
C GLU A 166 -4.75 11.20 14.76
N GLN A 167 -4.44 10.19 13.96
CA GLN A 167 -3.44 9.15 14.25
C GLN A 167 -2.06 9.42 13.62
N LEU A 168 -1.89 10.55 12.90
CA LEU A 168 -0.58 10.97 12.40
C LEU A 168 0.28 11.51 13.55
N GLY A 169 1.54 11.11 13.56
CA GLY A 169 2.57 11.72 14.41
C GLY A 169 3.03 13.07 13.87
N GLU A 170 3.83 13.77 14.65
CA GLU A 170 4.52 14.98 14.19
C GLU A 170 5.44 14.63 13.02
N HIS A 171 5.36 15.38 11.93
CA HIS A 171 5.97 15.11 10.62
C HIS A 171 5.45 13.85 9.92
N GLY A 172 4.36 13.25 10.42
CA GLY A 172 3.72 12.09 9.82
C GLY A 172 3.05 12.42 8.48
N ARG A 173 3.00 11.43 7.59
CA ARG A 173 2.44 11.54 6.24
C ARG A 173 1.30 10.55 6.03
N LEU A 174 0.20 11.03 5.47
CA LEU A 174 -0.92 10.19 5.02
C LEU A 174 -1.04 10.27 3.50
N ILE A 175 -1.02 9.11 2.85
CA ILE A 175 -1.28 8.98 1.41
C ILE A 175 -2.60 8.25 1.22
N ILE A 176 -3.56 8.91 0.55
CA ILE A 176 -4.92 8.38 0.41
C ILE A 176 -5.55 8.76 -0.93
N PRO A 177 -6.21 7.82 -1.65
CA PRO A 177 -7.10 8.17 -2.74
C PRO A 177 -8.42 8.76 -2.21
N VAL A 178 -8.81 9.93 -2.72
CA VAL A 178 -10.05 10.63 -2.30
C VAL A 178 -10.87 11.01 -3.51
N GLY A 179 -12.18 10.88 -3.40
CA GLY A 179 -13.12 11.36 -4.43
C GLY A 179 -14.33 10.47 -4.64
N SER A 180 -15.09 10.75 -5.69
CA SER A 180 -16.27 9.98 -6.07
C SER A 180 -15.89 8.65 -6.74
N ARG A 181 -16.87 7.76 -6.95
CA ARG A 181 -16.63 6.47 -7.65
C ARG A 181 -16.10 6.63 -9.09
N GLY A 182 -16.25 7.79 -9.71
CA GLY A 182 -15.81 8.06 -11.10
C GLY A 182 -14.66 9.05 -11.24
N ALA A 183 -14.26 9.72 -10.15
CA ALA A 183 -13.17 10.71 -10.16
C ALA A 183 -12.48 10.71 -8.80
N GLN A 184 -11.30 10.13 -8.74
CA GLN A 184 -10.49 10.02 -7.54
C GLN A 184 -9.12 10.65 -7.78
N TYR A 185 -8.58 11.28 -6.76
CA TYR A 185 -7.24 11.85 -6.76
C TYR A 185 -6.45 11.29 -5.60
N LEU A 186 -5.18 11.00 -5.83
CA LEU A 186 -4.24 10.68 -4.77
C LEU A 186 -3.89 11.96 -4.02
N GLU A 187 -4.07 11.97 -2.71
CA GLU A 187 -3.73 13.09 -1.85
C GLU A 187 -2.60 12.69 -0.89
N LEU A 188 -1.68 13.63 -0.68
CA LEU A 188 -0.68 13.62 0.37
C LEU A 188 -1.10 14.61 1.46
N TRP A 189 -1.18 14.17 2.69
CA TRP A 189 -1.39 14.96 3.88
C TRP A 189 -0.15 14.88 4.79
N GLU A 190 0.27 16.00 5.34
CA GLU A 190 1.46 16.11 6.20
C GLU A 190 1.09 16.87 7.46
N GLN A 191 1.52 16.36 8.61
CA GLN A 191 1.38 17.05 9.88
C GLN A 191 2.68 17.77 10.22
N GLN A 192 2.62 19.10 10.45
CA GLN A 192 3.77 19.91 10.82
C GLN A 192 3.36 20.95 11.85
N SER A 193 4.00 20.95 13.01
CA SER A 193 3.76 21.92 14.09
C SER A 193 2.29 22.01 14.52
N GLY A 194 1.58 20.89 14.51
CA GLY A 194 0.16 20.82 14.87
C GLY A 194 -0.81 21.26 13.78
N GLU A 195 -0.32 21.62 12.59
CA GLU A 195 -1.14 21.96 11.41
C GLU A 195 -1.08 20.86 10.36
N LEU A 196 -2.18 20.72 9.59
CA LEU A 196 -2.28 19.77 8.50
C LEU A 196 -2.20 20.49 7.15
N PHE A 197 -1.27 20.05 6.33
CA PHE A 197 -1.10 20.52 4.95
C PHE A 197 -1.46 19.38 4.00
N HIS A 198 -2.03 19.70 2.83
CA HIS A 198 -2.31 18.68 1.83
C HIS A 198 -2.01 19.14 0.41
N ASN A 199 -1.67 18.16 -0.42
CA ASN A 199 -1.42 18.32 -1.85
C ASN A 199 -2.14 17.23 -2.64
N THR A 200 -2.77 17.61 -3.76
CA THR A 200 -3.31 16.67 -4.75
C THR A 200 -2.20 16.27 -5.71
N ILE A 201 -1.95 14.98 -5.86
CA ILE A 201 -0.80 14.45 -6.61
C ILE A 201 -1.19 14.13 -8.06
N LEU A 202 -2.10 13.16 -8.26
CA LEU A 202 -2.54 12.75 -9.60
C LEU A 202 -3.90 12.03 -9.56
N PRO A 203 -4.62 11.94 -10.70
CA PRO A 203 -5.83 11.15 -10.78
C PRO A 203 -5.51 9.64 -10.68
N VAL A 204 -6.36 8.90 -9.96
CA VAL A 204 -6.22 7.46 -9.71
C VAL A 204 -7.57 6.75 -9.78
N ALA A 205 -7.53 5.40 -9.79
CA ALA A 205 -8.72 4.55 -9.68
C ALA A 205 -8.45 3.42 -8.70
N PHE A 206 -9.11 3.47 -7.56
CA PHE A 206 -9.04 2.47 -6.49
C PHE A 206 -10.42 1.87 -6.19
N VAL A 207 -10.41 0.68 -5.62
CA VAL A 207 -11.59 0.09 -4.99
C VAL A 207 -12.07 0.96 -3.82
N PRO A 208 -13.37 0.94 -3.46
CA PRO A 208 -13.87 1.79 -2.39
C PRO A 208 -13.34 1.37 -1.02
N LEU A 209 -12.94 2.33 -0.20
CA LEU A 209 -12.76 2.17 1.23
C LEU A 209 -14.13 2.05 1.87
N VAL A 210 -14.54 0.84 2.26
CA VAL A 210 -15.83 0.60 2.90
C VAL A 210 -15.65 0.56 4.41
N GLY A 211 -16.44 1.35 5.14
CA GLY A 211 -16.36 1.43 6.59
C GLY A 211 -17.12 2.64 7.15
N LYS A 212 -17.00 2.84 8.45
CA LYS A 212 -17.70 3.90 9.19
C LYS A 212 -17.45 5.29 8.62
N PHE A 213 -16.21 5.59 8.24
CA PHE A 213 -15.78 6.87 7.67
C PHE A 213 -15.42 6.76 6.17
N GLY A 214 -15.74 5.63 5.53
CA GLY A 214 -15.63 5.39 4.12
C GLY A 214 -16.98 5.35 3.41
N TRP A 215 -17.06 4.56 2.35
CA TRP A 215 -18.32 4.26 1.66
C TRP A 215 -19.18 3.31 2.50
N LYS A 216 -20.48 3.48 2.43
CA LYS A 216 -21.44 2.48 2.93
C LYS A 216 -21.59 1.35 1.91
N GLU A 217 -21.86 0.14 2.39
CA GLU A 217 -22.18 -1.02 1.54
C GLU A 217 -23.44 -0.79 0.72
#